data_fbfe53f045e0447b58cb22d1a004819a
#
_entry.id   fbfe53f045e0447b58cb22d1a004819a
#
_cell.length_a   1.000
_cell.length_b   1.000
_cell.length_c   1.000
_cell.angle_alpha   90.00
_cell.angle_beta   90.00
_cell.angle_gamma   90.00
#
_symmetry.space_group_name_H-M   'P 1'
#
loop_
_entity.id
_entity.type
_entity.pdbx_description
1 polymer ?
#
loop_
_entity_poly.entity_id
_entity_poly.type
_entity_poly.pdbx_seq_one_letter_code
_entity_poly.pdbx_strand_id
1 'polypeptide(L)'
;GLDTDNNWDVECQFVVDPGYVTAYNAENGTAYKLFPEGNYSFEDVVTLPTGTSTTDLAVTLNGNGLTPGEYMLPIRLDNVSLFNIAENAVYPLVVRVVGIKLDRAGWSIQANTEERTGEGAGNGVATCLLDGQLSTFWHSQWSGGSIPLPHEIVVDMKKETTLTNISLTERQHDSYRDVKGGEFFVSSDKLNWTAVGAFEAQKVLEEQIFSITP
;
A
#
# COMPACT_ATOMS: atom_id res chain seq x y z
N GLY A 1 5.85 32.03 -2.92
CA GLY A 1 5.97 33.22 -3.78
C GLY A 1 5.59 34.50 -3.06
N LEU A 2 5.81 35.61 -3.71
CA LEU A 2 5.42 36.95 -3.27
C LEU A 2 4.21 37.43 -4.06
N ASP A 3 3.48 38.41 -3.53
CA ASP A 3 2.32 39.00 -4.24
C ASP A 3 2.73 39.84 -5.45
N THR A 4 3.97 40.32 -5.48
CA THR A 4 4.55 41.09 -6.58
C THR A 4 6.00 40.68 -6.82
N ASP A 5 6.54 41.02 -7.99
CA ASP A 5 7.95 40.81 -8.29
C ASP A 5 8.83 41.60 -7.30
N ASN A 6 9.93 40.98 -6.92
CA ASN A 6 10.85 41.56 -5.97
C ASN A 6 12.07 42.22 -6.65
N ASN A 7 12.81 43.05 -5.92
CA ASN A 7 14.00 43.72 -6.39
C ASN A 7 15.31 43.11 -5.89
N TRP A 8 15.23 41.97 -5.19
CA TRP A 8 16.38 41.31 -4.56
C TRP A 8 16.25 39.80 -4.75
N ASP A 9 17.38 39.11 -4.72
CA ASP A 9 17.39 37.66 -4.55
C ASP A 9 17.02 37.32 -3.10
N VAL A 10 16.09 36.36 -2.94
CA VAL A 10 15.64 35.94 -1.61
C VAL A 10 15.96 34.46 -1.44
N GLU A 11 16.80 34.14 -0.47
CA GLU A 11 17.04 32.75 -0.07
C GLU A 11 15.86 32.25 0.76
N CYS A 12 15.31 31.11 0.35
CA CYS A 12 14.20 30.41 0.99
C CYS A 12 14.70 29.07 1.51
N GLN A 13 14.66 28.87 2.83
CA GLN A 13 15.07 27.62 3.47
C GLN A 13 13.84 26.77 3.78
N PHE A 14 13.92 25.49 3.40
CA PHE A 14 12.85 24.50 3.57
C PHE A 14 13.28 23.38 4.51
N VAL A 15 12.34 22.89 5.31
CA VAL A 15 12.52 21.73 6.18
C VAL A 15 11.28 20.84 6.12
N VAL A 16 11.44 19.57 6.49
CA VAL A 16 10.29 18.71 6.75
C VAL A 16 9.78 18.93 8.17
N ASP A 17 8.47 19.05 8.33
CA ASP A 17 7.81 19.25 9.64
C ASP A 17 7.00 17.98 10.03
N PRO A 18 7.61 17.00 10.72
CA PRO A 18 6.91 15.78 11.11
C PRO A 18 5.71 16.03 12.03
N GLY A 19 5.74 17.07 12.83
CA GLY A 19 4.65 17.43 13.76
C GLY A 19 3.36 17.79 13.03
N TYR A 20 3.48 18.34 11.83
CA TYR A 20 2.33 18.69 10.99
C TYR A 20 1.47 17.47 10.65
N VAL A 21 2.05 16.30 10.37
CA VAL A 21 1.29 15.07 10.05
C VAL A 21 0.38 14.69 11.20
N THR A 22 0.89 14.72 12.43
CA THR A 22 0.12 14.37 13.63
C THR A 22 -1.04 15.34 13.83
N ALA A 23 -0.77 16.65 13.73
CA ALA A 23 -1.79 17.68 13.88
C ALA A 23 -2.86 17.56 12.79
N TYR A 24 -2.45 17.42 11.54
CA TYR A 24 -3.35 17.26 10.40
C TYR A 24 -4.27 16.04 10.53
N ASN A 25 -3.72 14.90 10.91
CA ASN A 25 -4.49 13.68 11.13
C ASN A 25 -5.55 13.86 12.22
N ALA A 26 -5.18 14.50 13.33
CA ALA A 26 -6.09 14.76 14.44
C ALA A 26 -7.24 15.72 14.04
N GLU A 27 -6.94 16.74 13.26
CA GLU A 27 -7.93 17.74 12.83
C GLU A 27 -8.88 17.20 11.77
N ASN A 28 -8.36 16.39 10.83
CA ASN A 28 -9.10 15.96 9.65
C ASN A 28 -9.61 14.51 9.73
N GLY A 29 -9.35 13.79 10.82
CA GLY A 29 -9.76 12.39 10.97
C GLY A 29 -9.06 11.45 9.98
N THR A 30 -7.84 11.77 9.56
CA THR A 30 -7.04 10.98 8.61
C THR A 30 -5.98 10.16 9.34
N ALA A 31 -5.29 9.25 8.61
CA ALA A 31 -4.26 8.36 9.15
C ALA A 31 -3.00 8.34 8.29
N TYR A 32 -2.60 9.48 7.73
CA TYR A 32 -1.37 9.57 6.95
C TYR A 32 -0.15 9.18 7.79
N LYS A 33 0.75 8.41 7.18
CA LYS A 33 2.07 8.14 7.73
C LYS A 33 3.03 9.24 7.28
N LEU A 34 4.00 9.61 8.12
CA LEU A 34 5.08 10.49 7.66
C LEU A 34 5.85 9.78 6.52
N PHE A 35 6.10 10.50 5.42
CA PHE A 35 6.93 9.98 4.33
C PHE A 35 8.37 9.86 4.83
N PRO A 36 9.00 8.66 4.79
CA PRO A 36 10.24 8.40 5.51
C PRO A 36 11.44 9.16 4.94
N GLU A 37 12.33 9.56 5.82
CA GLU A 37 13.66 10.05 5.46
C GLU A 37 14.43 9.01 4.64
N GLY A 38 15.16 9.48 3.62
CA GLY A 38 15.82 8.60 2.64
C GLY A 38 14.94 8.20 1.44
N ASN A 39 13.62 8.42 1.52
CA ASN A 39 12.70 8.21 0.41
C ASN A 39 12.33 9.51 -0.34
N TYR A 40 12.89 10.63 0.03
CA TYR A 40 12.75 11.90 -0.66
C TYR A 40 14.06 12.67 -0.68
N SER A 41 14.16 13.63 -1.60
CA SER A 41 15.21 14.63 -1.62
C SER A 41 14.69 15.92 -2.24
N PHE A 42 15.18 17.03 -1.74
CA PHE A 42 15.01 18.38 -2.29
C PHE A 42 16.18 19.26 -1.85
N GLU A 43 16.36 20.41 -2.49
CA GLU A 43 17.35 21.41 -2.05
C GLU A 43 16.81 22.18 -0.85
N ASP A 44 17.54 22.16 0.26
CA ASP A 44 17.12 22.80 1.51
C ASP A 44 17.01 24.33 1.37
N VAL A 45 17.79 24.92 0.45
CA VAL A 45 17.78 26.36 0.17
C VAL A 45 17.57 26.59 -1.32
N VAL A 46 16.54 27.35 -1.65
CA VAL A 46 16.22 27.75 -3.03
C VAL A 46 16.17 29.28 -3.12
N THR A 47 16.75 29.82 -4.15
CA THR A 47 16.71 31.25 -4.42
C THR A 47 15.44 31.62 -5.20
N LEU A 48 14.70 32.62 -4.70
CA LEU A 48 13.69 33.34 -5.46
C LEU A 48 14.40 34.53 -6.13
N PRO A 49 14.58 34.52 -7.48
CA PRO A 49 15.41 35.49 -8.15
C PRO A 49 14.79 36.90 -8.15
N THR A 50 15.65 37.90 -8.24
CA THR A 50 15.24 39.28 -8.52
C THR A 50 14.34 39.35 -9.76
N GLY A 51 13.31 40.16 -9.70
CA GLY A 51 12.37 40.38 -10.79
C GLY A 51 11.35 39.23 -10.98
N THR A 52 11.25 38.34 -10.00
CA THR A 52 10.24 37.27 -9.99
C THR A 52 9.45 37.25 -8.70
N SER A 53 8.22 36.72 -8.76
CA SER A 53 7.37 36.53 -7.58
C SER A 53 7.27 35.04 -7.17
N THR A 54 7.81 34.13 -7.96
CA THR A 54 7.76 32.68 -7.74
C THR A 54 9.08 32.00 -8.07
N THR A 55 9.35 30.89 -7.43
CA THR A 55 10.40 29.94 -7.78
C THR A 55 9.92 28.53 -7.48
N ASP A 56 10.54 27.56 -8.12
CA ASP A 56 10.18 26.14 -7.96
C ASP A 56 11.05 25.45 -6.92
N LEU A 57 10.45 24.61 -6.10
CA LEU A 57 11.16 23.64 -5.27
C LEU A 57 10.97 22.25 -5.90
N ALA A 58 12.03 21.70 -6.48
CA ALA A 58 12.01 20.35 -7.04
C ALA A 58 12.10 19.31 -5.92
N VAL A 59 11.11 18.42 -5.83
CA VAL A 59 11.08 17.33 -4.87
C VAL A 59 11.13 16.01 -5.59
N THR A 60 12.12 15.18 -5.28
CA THR A 60 12.21 13.81 -5.78
C THR A 60 11.67 12.85 -4.73
N LEU A 61 10.80 11.93 -5.15
CA LEU A 61 10.21 10.92 -4.29
C LEU A 61 10.62 9.52 -4.75
N ASN A 62 10.92 8.63 -3.80
CA ASN A 62 11.25 7.24 -4.05
C ASN A 62 10.36 6.35 -3.16
N GLY A 63 9.51 5.52 -3.79
CA GLY A 63 8.63 4.58 -3.09
C GLY A 63 9.27 3.23 -2.76
N ASN A 64 10.53 2.98 -3.13
CA ASN A 64 11.18 1.70 -2.91
C ASN A 64 11.28 1.38 -1.41
N GLY A 65 10.92 0.15 -1.05
CA GLY A 65 10.95 -0.31 0.34
C GLY A 65 9.78 0.18 1.20
N LEU A 66 8.87 1.01 0.66
CA LEU A 66 7.70 1.45 1.39
C LEU A 66 6.56 0.43 1.27
N THR A 67 5.85 0.21 2.37
CA THR A 67 4.60 -0.56 2.33
C THR A 67 3.51 0.26 1.63
N PRO A 68 2.56 -0.38 0.93
CA PRO A 68 1.41 0.32 0.39
C PRO A 68 0.67 1.11 1.47
N GLY A 69 0.21 2.29 1.10
CA GLY A 69 -0.47 3.16 2.04
C GLY A 69 -0.43 4.63 1.63
N GLU A 70 -1.01 5.46 2.46
CA GLU A 70 -1.02 6.89 2.26
C GLU A 70 -0.02 7.57 3.20
N TYR A 71 0.82 8.39 2.62
CA TYR A 71 1.88 9.10 3.29
C TYR A 71 1.73 10.60 3.07
N MET A 72 2.32 11.38 3.96
CA MET A 72 2.40 12.83 3.83
C MET A 72 3.85 13.28 4.03
N LEU A 73 4.36 14.08 3.10
CA LEU A 73 5.62 14.80 3.21
C LEU A 73 5.29 16.29 3.41
N PRO A 74 5.27 16.81 4.64
CA PRO A 74 5.00 18.20 4.91
C PRO A 74 6.27 19.01 4.80
N ILE A 75 6.41 19.80 3.75
CA ILE A 75 7.55 20.70 3.53
C ILE A 75 7.16 22.09 4.00
N ARG A 76 7.88 22.61 4.99
CA ARG A 76 7.67 23.92 5.58
C ARG A 76 8.74 24.90 5.11
N LEU A 77 8.32 26.09 4.72
CA LEU A 77 9.23 27.21 4.57
C LEU A 77 9.63 27.68 5.99
N ASP A 78 10.89 27.44 6.35
CA ASP A 78 11.39 27.65 7.72
C ASP A 78 12.03 29.02 7.93
N ASN A 79 12.76 29.48 6.91
CA ASN A 79 13.44 30.78 6.97
C ASN A 79 13.51 31.42 5.60
N VAL A 80 13.56 32.75 5.57
CA VAL A 80 13.79 33.53 4.37
C VAL A 80 14.78 34.67 4.71
N SER A 81 15.67 34.98 3.78
CA SER A 81 16.68 36.03 3.98
C SER A 81 16.08 37.44 4.05
N LEU A 82 14.92 37.63 3.44
CA LEU A 82 14.16 38.90 3.44
C LEU A 82 12.68 38.58 3.64
N PHE A 83 11.92 39.54 4.14
CA PHE A 83 10.48 39.46 4.39
C PHE A 83 10.09 38.60 5.60
N ASN A 84 8.79 38.48 5.81
CA ASN A 84 8.20 37.60 6.82
C ASN A 84 7.56 36.40 6.15
N ILE A 85 7.66 35.26 6.81
CA ILE A 85 6.98 34.03 6.39
C ILE A 85 5.51 34.16 6.79
N ALA A 86 4.61 33.81 5.87
CA ALA A 86 3.17 33.73 6.15
C ALA A 86 2.87 32.64 7.19
N GLU A 87 1.81 32.83 7.97
CA GLU A 87 1.27 31.78 8.81
C GLU A 87 0.89 30.57 7.93
N ASN A 88 1.14 29.37 8.41
CA ASN A 88 0.85 28.12 7.71
C ASN A 88 1.63 27.91 6.39
N ALA A 89 2.87 28.34 6.32
CA ALA A 89 3.75 28.11 5.16
C ALA A 89 4.22 26.63 5.06
N VAL A 90 3.29 25.68 5.17
CA VAL A 90 3.52 24.23 5.01
C VAL A 90 2.80 23.72 3.77
N TYR A 91 3.53 22.96 2.96
CA TYR A 91 3.01 22.27 1.76
C TYR A 91 2.94 20.78 2.05
N PRO A 92 1.76 20.22 2.38
CA PRO A 92 1.58 18.79 2.62
C PRO A 92 1.48 18.03 1.29
N LEU A 93 2.56 17.40 0.87
CA LEU A 93 2.51 16.48 -0.27
C LEU A 93 1.93 15.15 0.18
N VAL A 94 0.73 14.82 -0.29
CA VAL A 94 0.11 13.51 -0.06
C VAL A 94 0.59 12.55 -1.13
N VAL A 95 1.16 11.43 -0.70
CA VAL A 95 1.75 10.40 -1.57
C VAL A 95 1.07 9.08 -1.29
N ARG A 96 0.44 8.51 -2.30
CA ARG A 96 -0.11 7.16 -2.24
C ARG A 96 0.89 6.16 -2.79
N VAL A 97 1.43 5.33 -1.92
CA VAL A 97 2.28 4.20 -2.32
C VAL A 97 1.38 3.01 -2.62
N VAL A 98 1.46 2.51 -3.85
CA VAL A 98 0.71 1.33 -4.29
C VAL A 98 1.67 0.17 -4.44
N GLY A 99 1.25 -1.03 -4.02
CA GLY A 99 2.02 -2.25 -4.23
C GLY A 99 2.08 -2.60 -5.73
N ILE A 100 3.22 -3.11 -6.19
CA ILE A 100 3.32 -3.72 -7.51
C ILE A 100 2.76 -5.12 -7.41
N LYS A 101 1.68 -5.41 -8.14
CA LYS A 101 1.17 -6.78 -8.25
C LYS A 101 2.15 -7.60 -9.10
N LEU A 102 2.56 -8.73 -8.56
CA LEU A 102 3.42 -9.65 -9.29
C LEU A 102 2.66 -10.30 -10.45
N ASP A 103 3.37 -10.50 -11.56
CA ASP A 103 2.85 -11.34 -12.64
C ASP A 103 2.76 -12.79 -12.15
N ARG A 104 1.56 -13.37 -12.26
CA ARG A 104 1.25 -14.73 -11.82
C ARG A 104 1.38 -15.77 -12.92
N ALA A 105 1.87 -15.38 -14.11
CA ALA A 105 2.09 -16.31 -15.21
C ALA A 105 3.02 -17.46 -14.79
N GLY A 106 2.59 -18.67 -15.02
CA GLY A 106 3.34 -19.88 -14.66
C GLY A 106 3.27 -20.29 -13.18
N TRP A 107 2.62 -19.53 -12.31
CA TRP A 107 2.38 -19.97 -10.94
C TRP A 107 1.47 -21.20 -10.90
N SER A 108 1.59 -21.97 -9.84
CA SER A 108 0.65 -23.07 -9.57
C SER A 108 0.10 -22.94 -8.15
N ILE A 109 -1.10 -23.45 -7.96
CA ILE A 109 -1.82 -23.38 -6.69
C ILE A 109 -2.51 -24.71 -6.40
N GLN A 110 -2.59 -25.05 -5.13
CA GLN A 110 -3.33 -26.19 -4.62
C GLN A 110 -3.98 -25.85 -3.29
N ALA A 111 -5.08 -26.49 -2.98
CA ALA A 111 -5.73 -26.43 -1.68
C ALA A 111 -5.90 -27.84 -1.12
N ASN A 112 -5.93 -27.98 0.21
CA ASN A 112 -6.23 -29.25 0.87
C ASN A 112 -7.71 -29.68 0.69
N THR A 113 -8.56 -28.78 0.25
CA THR A 113 -9.97 -29.00 -0.01
C THR A 113 -10.48 -28.13 -1.14
N GLU A 114 -11.34 -28.67 -2.00
CA GLU A 114 -11.93 -27.97 -3.15
C GLU A 114 -13.34 -28.51 -3.41
N GLU A 115 -14.28 -27.62 -3.73
CA GLU A 115 -15.62 -28.04 -4.19
C GLU A 115 -15.62 -28.21 -5.72
N ARG A 116 -15.56 -29.44 -6.17
CA ARG A 116 -15.43 -29.77 -7.61
C ARG A 116 -16.75 -30.02 -8.32
N THR A 117 -17.84 -30.14 -7.58
CA THR A 117 -19.12 -30.61 -8.14
C THR A 117 -20.31 -29.68 -7.87
N GLY A 118 -20.34 -29.02 -6.70
CA GLY A 118 -21.50 -28.26 -6.24
C GLY A 118 -21.56 -26.82 -6.73
N GLU A 119 -20.46 -26.24 -7.20
CA GLU A 119 -20.37 -24.82 -7.60
C GLU A 119 -20.51 -24.58 -9.11
N GLY A 120 -20.75 -25.63 -9.88
CA GLY A 120 -20.85 -25.55 -11.33
C GLY A 120 -19.49 -25.52 -12.04
N ALA A 121 -19.54 -25.49 -13.36
CA ALA A 121 -18.33 -25.56 -14.17
C ALA A 121 -17.45 -24.30 -13.98
N GLY A 122 -16.16 -24.51 -13.72
CA GLY A 122 -15.17 -23.43 -13.62
C GLY A 122 -15.06 -22.76 -12.24
N ASN A 123 -15.84 -23.20 -11.25
CA ASN A 123 -15.77 -22.67 -9.89
C ASN A 123 -15.38 -23.76 -8.87
N GLY A 124 -15.09 -23.31 -7.64
CA GLY A 124 -14.83 -24.15 -6.48
C GLY A 124 -13.41 -24.67 -6.36
N VAL A 125 -12.58 -24.55 -7.39
CA VAL A 125 -11.19 -25.06 -7.42
C VAL A 125 -10.16 -23.97 -7.12
N ALA A 126 -9.01 -24.38 -6.57
CA ALA A 126 -7.97 -23.43 -6.14
C ALA A 126 -7.42 -22.55 -7.28
N THR A 127 -7.41 -23.05 -8.51
CA THR A 127 -6.93 -22.30 -9.68
C THR A 127 -7.73 -21.03 -9.95
N CYS A 128 -8.97 -20.93 -9.49
CA CYS A 128 -9.79 -19.71 -9.57
C CYS A 128 -9.18 -18.53 -8.76
N LEU A 129 -8.35 -18.80 -7.77
CA LEU A 129 -7.68 -17.76 -6.98
C LEU A 129 -6.55 -17.05 -7.75
N LEU A 130 -6.09 -17.62 -8.86
CA LEU A 130 -4.99 -17.06 -9.65
C LEU A 130 -5.41 -16.57 -11.04
N ASP A 131 -6.63 -16.84 -11.48
CA ASP A 131 -7.09 -16.57 -12.87
C ASP A 131 -7.38 -15.07 -13.13
N GLY A 132 -7.46 -14.26 -12.08
CA GLY A 132 -7.71 -12.81 -12.18
C GLY A 132 -9.15 -12.44 -12.48
N GLN A 133 -10.10 -13.39 -12.38
CA GLN A 133 -11.50 -13.16 -12.67
C GLN A 133 -12.32 -13.06 -11.38
N LEU A 134 -13.05 -11.98 -11.20
CA LEU A 134 -13.93 -11.79 -10.05
C LEU A 134 -15.21 -12.65 -10.09
N SER A 135 -15.50 -13.26 -11.24
CA SER A 135 -16.65 -14.16 -11.42
C SER A 135 -16.38 -15.61 -11.01
N THR A 136 -15.12 -15.97 -10.84
CA THR A 136 -14.69 -17.29 -10.39
C THR A 136 -14.22 -17.24 -8.94
N PHE A 137 -14.30 -18.36 -8.23
CA PHE A 137 -13.93 -18.41 -6.81
C PHE A 137 -13.53 -19.84 -6.41
N TRP A 138 -12.73 -19.95 -5.39
CA TRP A 138 -12.49 -21.20 -4.67
C TRP A 138 -13.53 -21.39 -3.58
N HIS A 139 -13.92 -22.64 -3.32
CA HIS A 139 -14.73 -23.03 -2.17
C HIS A 139 -14.22 -24.35 -1.57
N SER A 140 -14.20 -24.44 -0.24
CA SER A 140 -13.93 -25.72 0.42
C SER A 140 -15.02 -26.73 0.10
N GLN A 141 -14.70 -28.01 0.08
CA GLN A 141 -15.65 -29.07 -0.21
C GLN A 141 -16.84 -29.03 0.75
N TRP A 142 -18.04 -29.06 0.20
CA TRP A 142 -19.29 -29.17 0.93
C TRP A 142 -20.22 -30.25 0.32
N SER A 143 -20.12 -30.52 -0.96
CA SER A 143 -20.91 -31.53 -1.65
C SER A 143 -20.31 -32.92 -1.39
N GLY A 144 -21.10 -33.82 -0.82
CA GLY A 144 -20.65 -35.19 -0.49
C GLY A 144 -19.81 -35.30 0.80
N GLY A 145 -19.69 -34.23 1.56
CA GLY A 145 -18.95 -34.13 2.82
C GLY A 145 -18.23 -32.80 2.98
N SER A 146 -17.76 -32.49 4.18
CA SER A 146 -16.98 -31.29 4.46
C SER A 146 -15.66 -31.64 5.12
N ILE A 147 -14.62 -30.89 4.78
CA ILE A 147 -13.31 -30.99 5.43
C ILE A 147 -13.29 -29.96 6.57
N PRO A 148 -12.87 -30.34 7.79
CA PRO A 148 -12.77 -29.39 8.89
C PRO A 148 -11.64 -28.37 8.68
N LEU A 149 -11.73 -27.24 9.35
CA LEU A 149 -10.65 -26.26 9.44
C LEU A 149 -9.41 -26.85 10.16
N PRO A 150 -8.20 -26.36 9.87
CA PRO A 150 -7.92 -25.26 8.94
C PRO A 150 -7.95 -25.69 7.47
N HIS A 151 -8.32 -24.74 6.61
CA HIS A 151 -8.13 -24.90 5.17
C HIS A 151 -6.77 -24.33 4.78
N GLU A 152 -6.03 -25.05 3.95
CA GLU A 152 -4.69 -24.68 3.52
C GLU A 152 -4.67 -24.46 2.01
N ILE A 153 -4.09 -23.34 1.60
CA ILE A 153 -3.90 -22.97 0.21
C ILE A 153 -2.41 -22.70 0.00
N VAL A 154 -1.79 -23.41 -0.90
CA VAL A 154 -0.37 -23.28 -1.21
C VAL A 154 -0.20 -22.75 -2.63
N VAL A 155 0.50 -21.62 -2.75
CA VAL A 155 0.88 -21.00 -4.03
C VAL A 155 2.37 -21.24 -4.27
N ASP A 156 2.70 -21.86 -5.39
CA ASP A 156 4.08 -21.99 -5.85
C ASP A 156 4.37 -20.95 -6.94
N MET A 157 5.12 -19.93 -6.60
CA MET A 157 5.48 -18.82 -7.48
C MET A 157 6.58 -19.16 -8.50
N LYS A 158 7.16 -20.39 -8.43
CA LYS A 158 8.23 -20.89 -9.33
C LYS A 158 9.56 -20.14 -9.26
N LYS A 159 9.59 -19.03 -8.56
CA LYS A 159 10.76 -18.16 -8.39
C LYS A 159 10.76 -17.60 -6.98
N GLU A 160 11.91 -17.58 -6.36
CA GLU A 160 12.11 -16.88 -5.09
C GLU A 160 11.84 -15.38 -5.30
N THR A 161 11.00 -14.82 -4.46
CA THR A 161 10.55 -13.43 -4.60
C THR A 161 10.27 -12.86 -3.22
N THR A 162 10.78 -11.66 -2.96
CA THR A 162 10.46 -10.92 -1.74
C THR A 162 9.03 -10.39 -1.82
N LEU A 163 8.23 -10.72 -0.81
CA LEU A 163 6.87 -10.24 -0.67
C LEU A 163 6.79 -9.23 0.46
N THR A 164 6.02 -8.18 0.28
CA THR A 164 5.69 -7.20 1.32
C THR A 164 4.23 -7.25 1.71
N ASN A 165 3.39 -7.77 0.81
CA ASN A 165 1.95 -7.83 1.00
C ASN A 165 1.36 -9.05 0.29
N ILE A 166 0.24 -9.51 0.83
CA ILE A 166 -0.64 -10.49 0.18
C ILE A 166 -2.01 -9.85 0.09
N SER A 167 -2.70 -10.01 -1.04
CA SER A 167 -4.06 -9.51 -1.20
C SER A 167 -5.05 -10.63 -1.38
N LEU A 168 -6.25 -10.42 -0.85
CA LEU A 168 -7.39 -11.31 -1.02
C LEU A 168 -8.59 -10.50 -1.54
N THR A 169 -9.33 -11.10 -2.45
CA THR A 169 -10.64 -10.60 -2.87
C THR A 169 -11.65 -11.69 -2.59
N GLU A 170 -12.68 -11.37 -1.85
CA GLU A 170 -13.73 -12.31 -1.51
C GLU A 170 -14.64 -12.60 -2.71
N ARG A 171 -15.39 -13.70 -2.63
CA ARG A 171 -16.42 -14.04 -3.61
C ARG A 171 -17.39 -12.87 -3.78
N GLN A 172 -17.66 -12.45 -5.01
CA GLN A 172 -18.51 -11.31 -5.35
C GLN A 172 -19.99 -11.63 -5.14
N HIS A 173 -20.38 -11.90 -3.89
CA HIS A 173 -21.77 -12.23 -3.54
C HIS A 173 -22.08 -11.86 -2.08
N ASP A 174 -23.14 -11.09 -1.85
CA ASP A 174 -23.50 -10.53 -0.54
C ASP A 174 -23.97 -11.58 0.50
N SER A 175 -24.46 -12.72 0.06
CA SER A 175 -25.13 -13.69 0.93
C SER A 175 -24.23 -14.80 1.45
N TYR A 176 -23.03 -14.96 0.90
CA TYR A 176 -22.12 -16.04 1.31
C TYR A 176 -21.18 -15.59 2.41
N ARG A 177 -20.76 -16.56 3.22
CA ARG A 177 -19.79 -16.37 4.28
C ARG A 177 -18.42 -16.70 3.72
N ASP A 178 -17.59 -15.70 3.74
CA ASP A 178 -16.26 -15.76 3.19
C ASP A 178 -15.21 -15.96 4.30
N VAL A 179 -13.95 -15.87 3.93
CA VAL A 179 -12.84 -16.05 4.87
C VAL A 179 -12.86 -14.95 5.93
N LYS A 180 -12.86 -15.32 7.21
CA LYS A 180 -12.77 -14.35 8.31
C LYS A 180 -11.36 -13.96 8.64
N GLY A 181 -10.42 -14.90 8.49
CA GLY A 181 -9.04 -14.66 8.85
C GLY A 181 -8.20 -15.92 8.72
N GLY A 182 -6.93 -15.75 8.93
CA GLY A 182 -5.96 -16.84 8.84
C GLY A 182 -4.55 -16.35 9.08
N GLU A 183 -3.58 -17.18 8.73
CA GLU A 183 -2.16 -16.89 8.85
C GLU A 183 -1.47 -17.07 7.51
N PHE A 184 -0.46 -16.24 7.26
CA PHE A 184 0.40 -16.36 6.10
C PHE A 184 1.73 -16.98 6.47
N PHE A 185 2.16 -17.92 5.65
CA PHE A 185 3.45 -18.58 5.78
C PHE A 185 4.21 -18.47 4.46
N VAL A 186 5.53 -18.41 4.54
CA VAL A 186 6.42 -18.47 3.38
C VAL A 186 7.41 -19.60 3.53
N SER A 187 7.86 -20.15 2.39
CA SER A 187 8.88 -21.19 2.33
C SER A 187 9.63 -21.10 1.02
N SER A 188 10.95 -21.31 1.05
CA SER A 188 11.79 -21.45 -0.14
C SER A 188 11.96 -22.92 -0.60
N ASP A 189 11.66 -23.87 0.27
CA ASP A 189 11.90 -25.30 0.04
C ASP A 189 10.64 -26.20 0.08
N LYS A 190 9.47 -25.59 0.42
CA LYS A 190 8.17 -26.28 0.61
C LYS A 190 8.13 -27.29 1.77
N LEU A 191 9.16 -27.32 2.59
CA LEU A 191 9.27 -28.21 3.75
C LEU A 191 9.26 -27.41 5.05
N ASN A 192 10.00 -26.30 5.08
CA ASN A 192 10.10 -25.42 6.24
C ASN A 192 9.30 -24.15 6.00
N TRP A 193 8.29 -23.92 6.82
CA TRP A 193 7.38 -22.77 6.69
C TRP A 193 7.58 -21.81 7.83
N THR A 194 7.73 -20.53 7.49
CA THR A 194 7.87 -19.43 8.46
C THR A 194 6.60 -18.60 8.43
N ALA A 195 5.98 -18.39 9.59
CA ALA A 195 4.85 -17.47 9.72
C ALA A 195 5.31 -16.03 9.51
N VAL A 196 4.63 -15.29 8.64
CA VAL A 196 4.96 -13.92 8.26
C VAL A 196 3.85 -12.93 8.56
N GLY A 197 2.74 -13.36 9.09
CA GLY A 197 1.64 -12.52 9.50
C GLY A 197 0.33 -13.26 9.65
N ALA A 198 -0.57 -12.69 10.42
CA ALA A 198 -1.96 -13.10 10.50
C ALA A 198 -2.84 -12.01 9.88
N PHE A 199 -4.05 -12.38 9.45
CA PHE A 199 -5.01 -11.44 8.91
C PHE A 199 -6.42 -11.67 9.44
N GLU A 200 -7.16 -10.58 9.54
CA GLU A 200 -8.60 -10.59 9.71
C GLU A 200 -9.22 -9.91 8.49
N ALA A 201 -10.04 -10.64 7.74
CA ALA A 201 -10.72 -10.11 6.56
C ALA A 201 -12.05 -9.47 6.97
N GLN A 202 -12.37 -8.37 6.32
CA GLN A 202 -13.68 -7.72 6.41
C GLN A 202 -14.57 -8.27 5.30
N LYS A 203 -15.87 -8.35 5.57
CA LYS A 203 -16.84 -8.76 4.54
C LYS A 203 -17.12 -7.59 3.60
N VAL A 204 -16.23 -7.40 2.63
CA VAL A 204 -16.32 -6.36 1.59
C VAL A 204 -16.02 -6.99 0.23
N LEU A 205 -16.52 -6.38 -0.85
CA LEU A 205 -16.31 -6.88 -2.22
C LEU A 205 -14.96 -6.42 -2.80
N GLU A 206 -14.37 -5.39 -2.21
CA GLU A 206 -13.10 -4.82 -2.63
C GLU A 206 -11.92 -5.71 -2.22
N GLU A 207 -10.83 -5.57 -2.96
CA GLU A 207 -9.58 -6.22 -2.64
C GLU A 207 -9.03 -5.70 -1.30
N GLN A 208 -8.69 -6.62 -0.41
CA GLN A 208 -8.07 -6.33 0.89
C GLN A 208 -6.58 -6.68 0.82
N ILE A 209 -5.72 -5.78 1.30
CA ILE A 209 -4.27 -5.92 1.27
C ILE A 209 -3.75 -6.07 2.69
N PHE A 210 -3.02 -7.14 2.94
CA PHE A 210 -2.43 -7.47 4.23
C PHE A 210 -0.91 -7.38 4.14
N SER A 211 -0.31 -6.59 5.02
CA SER A 211 1.16 -6.49 5.13
C SER A 211 1.70 -7.74 5.81
N ILE A 212 2.82 -8.23 5.32
CA ILE A 212 3.57 -9.33 5.91
C ILE A 212 4.98 -8.87 6.26
N THR A 213 5.60 -9.55 7.24
CA THR A 213 6.98 -9.32 7.65
C THR A 213 7.76 -10.61 7.37
N PRO A 214 8.45 -10.69 6.22
CA PRO A 214 9.26 -11.86 5.83
C PRO A 214 10.50 -12.03 6.69
#